data_a90de6f53ea60c171e56b98d8852087b
#
_entry.id   a90de6f53ea60c171e56b98d8852087b
#
_cell.length_a   1.000
_cell.length_b   1.000
_cell.length_c   1.000
_cell.angle_alpha   90.00
_cell.angle_beta   90.00
_cell.angle_gamma   90.00
#
_symmetry.space_group_name_H-M   'P 1'
#
loop_
_entity.id
_entity.type
_entity.pdbx_description
1 polymer ?
#
loop_
_entity_poly.entity_id
_entity_poly.type
_entity_poly.pdbx_seq_one_letter_code
_entity_poly.pdbx_strand_id
1 'polypeptide(L)'
;MILSNGASRAADKERGFTMLELMVVCVILMILAAIAMPVTKFAMKRSKEAELRGHLREMRNAIDEFKRYSDAGLLPIEFGTEGYPSELEILVKGIDVVGQVDRQKKFLRRLPVDPMTGESEWGLRSYRDEWDAMSWGGDNVFDVYSLSQGVGLDGRPYAEW
;
A
#
# COMPACT_ATOMS: atom_id res chain seq x y z
N MET A 1 -9.88 79.14 30.78
CA MET A 1 -10.56 78.72 29.54
C MET A 1 -10.05 77.35 29.18
N ILE A 2 -10.76 76.30 29.66
CA ILE A 2 -10.34 74.91 29.54
C ILE A 2 -11.35 74.23 28.64
N LEU A 3 -10.91 73.86 27.40
CA LEU A 3 -11.74 73.08 26.49
C LEU A 3 -11.60 71.58 26.81
N SER A 4 -12.67 71.02 27.35
CA SER A 4 -12.81 69.60 27.55
C SER A 4 -13.10 68.94 26.20
N ASN A 5 -12.16 68.12 25.72
CA ASN A 5 -12.32 67.31 24.53
C ASN A 5 -12.99 65.97 24.92
N GLY A 6 -14.28 65.88 24.74
CA GLY A 6 -15.05 64.68 24.95
C GLY A 6 -14.84 63.67 23.82
N ALA A 7 -13.98 62.71 24.03
CA ALA A 7 -13.84 61.55 23.14
C ALA A 7 -15.08 60.66 23.26
N SER A 8 -15.93 60.72 22.26
CA SER A 8 -17.08 59.79 22.09
C SER A 8 -16.53 58.42 21.74
N ARG A 9 -16.51 57.49 22.71
CA ARG A 9 -16.35 56.07 22.47
C ARG A 9 -17.61 55.56 21.75
N ALA A 10 -17.47 55.36 20.46
CA ALA A 10 -18.43 54.55 19.70
C ALA A 10 -18.53 53.16 20.36
N ALA A 11 -19.66 52.86 20.98
CA ALA A 11 -19.93 51.53 21.47
C ALA A 11 -20.05 50.59 20.27
N ASP A 12 -19.08 49.74 20.13
CA ASP A 12 -19.13 48.64 19.18
C ASP A 12 -20.28 47.73 19.57
N LYS A 13 -21.31 47.73 18.74
CA LYS A 13 -22.56 47.02 18.98
C LYS A 13 -22.27 45.55 18.71
N GLU A 14 -21.93 44.80 19.76
CA GLU A 14 -21.79 43.33 19.69
C GLU A 14 -23.12 42.76 19.13
N ARG A 15 -23.09 42.35 17.89
CA ARG A 15 -24.21 41.67 17.23
C ARG A 15 -24.18 40.20 17.66
N GLY A 16 -25.05 39.82 18.58
CA GLY A 16 -25.28 38.42 18.93
C GLY A 16 -25.94 37.67 17.75
N PHE A 17 -25.58 36.42 17.55
CA PHE A 17 -26.20 35.54 16.57
C PHE A 17 -27.68 35.29 16.91
N THR A 18 -28.54 35.34 15.92
CA THR A 18 -29.94 34.94 16.07
C THR A 18 -30.08 33.42 16.13
N MET A 19 -31.11 32.92 16.79
CA MET A 19 -31.39 31.47 16.84
C MET A 19 -31.59 30.87 15.45
N LEU A 20 -32.21 31.62 14.53
CA LEU A 20 -32.39 31.23 13.13
C LEU A 20 -31.05 31.09 12.39
N GLU A 21 -30.14 32.04 12.60
CA GLU A 21 -28.82 32.03 11.96
C GLU A 21 -27.98 30.81 12.40
N LEU A 22 -28.08 30.47 13.71
CA LEU A 22 -27.43 29.31 14.27
C LEU A 22 -27.98 28.00 13.68
N MET A 23 -29.31 27.91 13.48
CA MET A 23 -29.97 26.78 12.81
C MET A 23 -29.51 26.64 11.37
N VAL A 24 -29.45 27.74 10.62
CA VAL A 24 -28.96 27.73 9.21
C VAL A 24 -27.52 27.30 9.14
N VAL A 25 -26.65 27.81 10.00
CA VAL A 25 -25.23 27.38 10.05
C VAL A 25 -25.11 25.90 10.38
N CYS A 26 -25.87 25.38 11.32
CA CYS A 26 -25.88 23.94 11.64
C CYS A 26 -26.27 23.07 10.43
N VAL A 27 -27.32 23.49 9.70
CA VAL A 27 -27.76 22.76 8.48
C VAL A 27 -26.66 22.76 7.42
N ILE A 28 -26.02 23.90 7.17
CA ILE A 28 -24.91 23.99 6.20
C ILE A 28 -23.77 23.09 6.62
N LEU A 29 -23.37 23.10 7.90
CA LEU A 29 -22.30 22.24 8.43
C LEU A 29 -22.64 20.75 8.28
N MET A 30 -23.89 20.35 8.54
CA MET A 30 -24.33 18.97 8.33
C MET A 30 -24.24 18.54 6.86
N ILE A 31 -24.61 19.39 5.93
CA ILE A 31 -24.47 19.10 4.48
C ILE A 31 -23.01 18.95 4.09
N LEU A 32 -22.14 19.86 4.54
CA LEU A 32 -20.70 19.79 4.27
C LEU A 32 -20.07 18.53 4.88
N ALA A 33 -20.44 18.18 6.11
CA ALA A 33 -19.96 16.97 6.77
C ALA A 33 -20.40 15.69 6.05
N ALA A 34 -21.63 15.66 5.51
CA ALA A 34 -22.12 14.50 4.74
C ALA A 34 -21.32 14.22 3.47
N ILE A 35 -20.80 15.26 2.82
CA ILE A 35 -19.98 15.13 1.60
C ILE A 35 -18.53 14.76 1.95
N ALA A 36 -18.01 15.20 3.08
CA ALA A 36 -16.62 14.98 3.46
C ALA A 36 -16.29 13.49 3.71
N MET A 37 -17.19 12.71 4.29
CA MET A 37 -16.97 11.30 4.62
C MET A 37 -16.65 10.40 3.42
N PRO A 38 -17.42 10.40 2.31
CA PRO A 38 -17.12 9.53 1.17
C PRO A 38 -15.77 9.89 0.51
N VAL A 39 -15.44 11.18 0.44
CA VAL A 39 -14.18 11.65 -0.19
C VAL A 39 -12.96 11.09 0.54
N THR A 40 -12.96 11.11 1.87
CA THR A 40 -11.83 10.58 2.66
C THR A 40 -11.64 9.08 2.48
N LYS A 41 -12.73 8.29 2.41
CA LYS A 41 -12.65 6.84 2.16
C LYS A 41 -12.04 6.52 0.80
N PHE A 42 -12.41 7.24 -0.25
CA PHE A 42 -11.82 7.08 -1.58
C PHE A 42 -10.33 7.44 -1.61
N ALA A 43 -9.95 8.53 -0.95
CA ALA A 43 -8.56 8.95 -0.87
C ALA A 43 -7.70 7.91 -0.13
N MET A 44 -8.18 7.38 0.99
CA MET A 44 -7.49 6.33 1.75
C MET A 44 -7.37 5.02 0.94
N LYS A 45 -8.43 4.61 0.23
CA LYS A 45 -8.40 3.42 -0.61
C LYS A 45 -7.39 3.58 -1.74
N ARG A 46 -7.37 4.73 -2.42
CA ARG A 46 -6.40 5.04 -3.48
C ARG A 46 -4.96 5.02 -2.98
N SER A 47 -4.70 5.53 -1.76
CA SER A 47 -3.37 5.49 -1.14
C SER A 47 -2.92 4.06 -0.90
N LYS A 48 -3.77 3.22 -0.30
CA LYS A 48 -3.50 1.81 -0.07
C LYS A 48 -3.27 1.03 -1.38
N GLU A 49 -4.04 1.31 -2.42
CA GLU A 49 -3.85 0.69 -3.74
C GLU A 49 -2.52 1.08 -4.38
N ALA A 50 -2.10 2.33 -4.24
CA ALA A 50 -0.79 2.77 -4.73
C ALA A 50 0.37 2.07 -3.99
N GLU A 51 0.23 1.90 -2.66
CA GLU A 51 1.17 1.18 -1.81
C GLU A 51 1.22 -0.31 -2.20
N LEU A 52 0.07 -0.98 -2.36
CA LEU A 52 -0.01 -2.37 -2.81
C LEU A 52 0.74 -2.58 -4.14
N ARG A 53 0.49 -1.74 -5.15
CA ARG A 53 1.20 -1.81 -6.43
C ARG A 53 2.71 -1.58 -6.29
N GLY A 54 3.11 -0.76 -5.32
CA GLY A 54 4.52 -0.55 -4.97
C GLY A 54 5.14 -1.83 -4.45
N HIS A 55 4.50 -2.47 -3.46
CA HIS A 55 4.98 -3.70 -2.84
C HIS A 55 5.03 -4.89 -3.81
N LEU A 56 3.99 -5.06 -4.64
CA LEU A 56 3.99 -6.10 -5.68
C LEU A 56 5.16 -5.91 -6.66
N ARG A 57 5.40 -4.69 -7.13
CA ARG A 57 6.55 -4.41 -8.01
C ARG A 57 7.89 -4.65 -7.33
N GLU A 58 8.04 -4.29 -6.06
CA GLU A 58 9.26 -4.53 -5.29
C GLU A 58 9.55 -6.03 -5.20
N MET A 59 8.55 -6.84 -4.85
CA MET A 59 8.71 -8.30 -4.74
C MET A 59 8.98 -8.95 -6.10
N ARG A 60 8.22 -8.60 -7.14
CA ARG A 60 8.44 -9.11 -8.52
C ARG A 60 9.84 -8.77 -9.04
N ASN A 61 10.30 -7.55 -8.81
CA ASN A 61 11.67 -7.17 -9.18
C ASN A 61 12.73 -8.00 -8.44
N ALA A 62 12.48 -8.33 -7.16
CA ALA A 62 13.39 -9.16 -6.37
C ALA A 62 13.39 -10.63 -6.87
N ILE A 63 12.23 -11.17 -7.24
CA ILE A 63 12.11 -12.50 -7.87
C ILE A 63 12.85 -12.52 -9.21
N ASP A 64 12.66 -11.51 -10.05
CA ASP A 64 13.34 -11.39 -11.34
C ASP A 64 14.85 -11.21 -11.18
N GLU A 65 15.28 -10.47 -10.14
CA GLU A 65 16.72 -10.34 -9.84
C GLU A 65 17.29 -11.69 -9.39
N PHE A 66 16.60 -12.44 -8.54
CA PHE A 66 16.99 -13.79 -8.13
C PHE A 66 17.14 -14.71 -9.36
N LYS A 67 16.14 -14.72 -10.23
CA LYS A 67 16.16 -15.51 -11.48
C LYS A 67 17.36 -15.17 -12.34
N ARG A 68 17.69 -13.90 -12.53
CA ARG A 68 18.87 -13.47 -13.30
C ARG A 68 20.19 -13.98 -12.70
N TYR A 69 20.32 -13.96 -11.36
CA TYR A 69 21.49 -14.49 -10.66
C TYR A 69 21.58 -16.01 -10.79
N SER A 70 20.45 -16.71 -10.74
CA SER A 70 20.35 -18.15 -10.96
C SER A 70 20.75 -18.52 -12.37
N ASP A 71 20.22 -17.85 -13.40
CA ASP A 71 20.55 -18.08 -14.81
C ASP A 71 22.02 -17.78 -15.15
N ALA A 72 22.64 -16.86 -14.42
CA ALA A 72 24.07 -16.58 -14.53
C ALA A 72 24.94 -17.61 -13.80
N GLY A 73 24.36 -18.66 -13.18
CA GLY A 73 25.09 -19.68 -12.42
C GLY A 73 25.73 -19.17 -11.13
N LEU A 74 25.28 -18.01 -10.63
CA LEU A 74 25.80 -17.39 -9.42
C LEU A 74 25.11 -17.90 -8.14
N LEU A 75 23.95 -18.57 -8.26
CA LEU A 75 23.23 -19.18 -7.17
C LEU A 75 23.17 -20.69 -7.34
N PRO A 76 23.11 -21.47 -6.23
CA PRO A 76 22.83 -22.89 -6.31
C PRO A 76 21.39 -23.08 -6.79
N ILE A 77 21.21 -23.84 -7.87
CA ILE A 77 19.89 -24.13 -8.45
C ILE A 77 19.35 -25.39 -7.76
N GLU A 78 18.19 -25.28 -7.14
CA GLU A 78 17.44 -26.42 -6.63
C GLU A 78 16.71 -27.10 -7.82
N PHE A 79 16.69 -28.43 -7.80
CA PHE A 79 16.01 -29.19 -8.85
C PHE A 79 14.51 -28.94 -8.83
N GLY A 80 13.93 -28.62 -9.99
CA GLY A 80 12.48 -28.38 -10.12
C GLY A 80 12.03 -26.93 -9.94
N THR A 81 12.90 -26.02 -9.44
CA THR A 81 12.54 -24.61 -9.24
C THR A 81 12.62 -23.75 -10.49
N GLU A 82 13.19 -24.28 -11.57
CA GLU A 82 13.43 -23.55 -12.84
C GLU A 82 14.24 -22.26 -12.65
N GLY A 83 15.01 -22.19 -11.55
CA GLY A 83 15.85 -21.04 -11.21
C GLY A 83 15.13 -19.89 -10.52
N TYR A 84 13.87 -20.07 -10.14
CA TYR A 84 13.13 -19.18 -9.24
C TYR A 84 13.34 -19.58 -7.78
N PRO A 85 13.07 -18.69 -6.81
CA PRO A 85 13.18 -19.05 -5.41
C PRO A 85 12.15 -20.13 -5.03
N SER A 86 12.53 -21.09 -4.18
CA SER A 86 11.61 -22.11 -3.68
C SER A 86 10.62 -21.55 -2.65
N GLU A 87 11.01 -20.51 -1.95
CA GLU A 87 10.18 -19.81 -0.96
C GLU A 87 10.43 -18.30 -1.02
N LEU A 88 9.40 -17.52 -0.67
CA LEU A 88 9.49 -16.05 -0.68
C LEU A 88 10.50 -15.52 0.35
N GLU A 89 10.65 -16.22 1.47
CA GLU A 89 11.57 -15.90 2.57
C GLU A 89 13.05 -15.92 2.15
N ILE A 90 13.43 -16.70 1.16
CA ILE A 90 14.80 -16.77 0.63
C ILE A 90 15.28 -15.40 0.14
N LEU A 91 14.37 -14.59 -0.42
CA LEU A 91 14.68 -13.24 -0.88
C LEU A 91 15.16 -12.32 0.26
N VAL A 92 14.68 -12.55 1.49
CA VAL A 92 15.03 -11.77 2.69
C VAL A 92 16.18 -12.41 3.46
N LYS A 93 16.15 -13.73 3.66
CA LYS A 93 17.23 -14.47 4.36
C LYS A 93 18.54 -14.35 3.60
N GLY A 94 18.46 -14.40 2.27
CA GLY A 94 19.60 -14.42 1.38
C GLY A 94 20.06 -15.85 1.07
N ILE A 95 20.87 -15.96 0.02
CA ILE A 95 21.44 -17.22 -0.46
C ILE A 95 22.92 -17.03 -0.72
N ASP A 96 23.72 -18.09 -0.53
CA ASP A 96 25.14 -18.06 -0.77
C ASP A 96 25.46 -17.96 -2.25
N VAL A 97 26.41 -17.08 -2.59
CA VAL A 97 26.85 -16.89 -3.98
C VAL A 97 27.91 -17.92 -4.33
N VAL A 98 27.71 -18.65 -5.41
CA VAL A 98 28.66 -19.67 -5.91
C VAL A 98 30.03 -19.06 -6.15
N GLY A 99 31.09 -19.71 -5.59
CA GLY A 99 32.46 -19.28 -5.73
C GLY A 99 32.88 -18.11 -4.83
N GLN A 100 32.04 -17.66 -3.93
CA GLN A 100 32.39 -16.61 -2.95
C GLN A 100 32.13 -17.12 -1.52
N VAL A 101 33.21 -17.27 -0.75
CA VAL A 101 33.12 -17.73 0.64
C VAL A 101 32.50 -16.62 1.50
N ASP A 102 31.55 -16.97 2.35
CA ASP A 102 30.87 -16.09 3.33
C ASP A 102 30.14 -14.87 2.72
N ARG A 103 29.73 -14.93 1.46
CA ARG A 103 28.97 -13.85 0.83
C ARG A 103 27.56 -14.29 0.49
N GLN A 104 26.60 -13.83 1.30
CA GLN A 104 25.17 -13.99 1.03
C GLN A 104 24.61 -12.80 0.24
N LYS A 105 23.85 -13.10 -0.79
CA LYS A 105 23.07 -12.11 -1.55
C LYS A 105 21.63 -12.10 -1.02
N LYS A 106 21.17 -10.93 -0.60
CA LYS A 106 19.77 -10.64 -0.24
C LYS A 106 19.14 -9.81 -1.35
N PHE A 107 17.91 -10.10 -1.68
CA PHE A 107 17.15 -9.43 -2.74
C PHE A 107 16.10 -8.50 -2.19
N LEU A 108 15.60 -8.79 -0.98
CA LEU A 108 14.70 -7.93 -0.21
C LEU A 108 15.29 -7.65 1.18
N ARG A 109 14.99 -6.49 1.74
CA ARG A 109 15.34 -6.17 3.13
C ARG A 109 14.39 -6.82 4.11
N ARG A 110 13.10 -6.87 3.77
CA ARG A 110 12.01 -7.49 4.52
C ARG A 110 10.87 -7.78 3.57
N LEU A 111 9.99 -8.71 3.92
CA LEU A 111 8.72 -8.88 3.22
C LEU A 111 7.82 -7.68 3.55
N PRO A 112 7.26 -7.00 2.55
CA PRO A 112 6.34 -5.92 2.78
C PRO A 112 5.02 -6.45 3.37
N VAL A 113 4.31 -5.59 4.10
CA VAL A 113 2.96 -5.85 4.59
C VAL A 113 1.97 -5.48 3.50
N ASP A 114 1.00 -6.36 3.23
CA ASP A 114 -0.11 -6.05 2.32
C ASP A 114 -1.02 -4.99 2.97
N PRO A 115 -1.15 -3.78 2.39
CA PRO A 115 -1.98 -2.72 2.96
C PRO A 115 -3.48 -3.03 2.94
N MET A 116 -3.92 -4.08 2.18
CA MET A 116 -5.32 -4.48 2.08
C MET A 116 -5.71 -5.49 3.16
N THR A 117 -4.84 -6.45 3.47
CA THR A 117 -5.06 -7.45 4.54
C THR A 117 -4.51 -6.99 5.88
N GLY A 118 -3.41 -6.21 5.88
CA GLY A 118 -2.64 -5.83 7.06
C GLY A 118 -1.64 -6.90 7.52
N GLU A 119 -1.43 -7.94 6.72
CA GLU A 119 -0.55 -9.08 7.01
C GLU A 119 0.62 -9.13 6.03
N SER A 120 1.68 -9.86 6.40
CA SER A 120 2.85 -10.09 5.54
C SER A 120 2.72 -11.39 4.74
N GLU A 121 1.53 -11.97 4.71
CA GLU A 121 1.21 -13.15 3.91
C GLU A 121 0.76 -12.72 2.51
N TRP A 122 1.31 -13.41 1.51
CA TRP A 122 1.06 -13.16 0.10
C TRP A 122 0.61 -14.45 -0.58
N GLY A 123 -0.30 -14.33 -1.52
CA GLY A 123 -0.59 -15.42 -2.43
C GLY A 123 0.61 -15.64 -3.37
N LEU A 124 0.93 -16.89 -3.64
CA LEU A 124 2.06 -17.30 -4.47
C LEU A 124 1.55 -17.99 -5.74
N ARG A 125 2.29 -17.86 -6.83
CA ARG A 125 2.11 -18.64 -8.05
C ARG A 125 3.45 -19.21 -8.49
N SER A 126 3.43 -20.46 -8.91
CA SER A 126 4.57 -21.10 -9.54
C SER A 126 4.60 -20.76 -11.04
N TYR A 127 5.74 -20.96 -11.69
CA TYR A 127 5.91 -20.71 -13.11
C TYR A 127 4.93 -21.50 -14.00
N ARG A 128 4.47 -22.67 -13.53
CA ARG A 128 3.53 -23.55 -14.25
C ARG A 128 2.08 -23.30 -13.91
N ASP A 129 1.78 -22.48 -12.91
CA ASP A 129 0.41 -22.16 -12.53
C ASP A 129 -0.22 -21.24 -13.57
N GLU A 130 -1.55 -21.33 -13.70
CA GLU A 130 -2.31 -20.38 -14.51
C GLU A 130 -2.19 -18.95 -13.93
N TRP A 131 -2.26 -17.96 -14.78
CA TRP A 131 -2.08 -16.55 -14.40
C TRP A 131 -3.08 -16.04 -13.34
N ASP A 132 -4.25 -16.68 -13.25
CA ASP A 132 -5.33 -16.39 -12.29
C ASP A 132 -5.47 -17.44 -11.19
N ALA A 133 -4.52 -18.38 -11.09
CA ALA A 133 -4.55 -19.43 -10.07
C ALA A 133 -4.57 -18.81 -8.66
N MET A 134 -5.49 -19.33 -7.82
CA MET A 134 -5.64 -18.94 -6.42
C MET A 134 -5.01 -19.97 -5.47
N SER A 135 -4.37 -21.00 -6.02
CA SER A 135 -3.63 -22.03 -5.28
C SER A 135 -2.22 -22.11 -5.82
N TRP A 136 -1.26 -22.21 -4.91
CA TRP A 136 0.15 -22.35 -5.26
C TRP A 136 0.50 -23.79 -5.60
N GLY A 137 1.18 -24.01 -6.73
CA GLY A 137 1.67 -25.32 -7.16
C GLY A 137 2.79 -25.88 -6.31
N GLY A 138 3.50 -25.06 -5.51
CA GLY A 138 4.50 -25.50 -4.54
C GLY A 138 5.92 -25.69 -5.12
N ASP A 139 6.13 -25.60 -6.45
CA ASP A 139 7.41 -25.84 -7.06
C ASP A 139 8.41 -24.67 -6.86
N ASN A 140 7.93 -23.46 -7.02
CA ASN A 140 8.72 -22.23 -6.93
C ASN A 140 7.84 -20.99 -6.76
N VAL A 141 8.45 -19.85 -6.53
CA VAL A 141 7.77 -18.55 -6.45
C VAL A 141 8.10 -17.75 -7.70
N PHE A 142 7.18 -17.77 -8.67
CA PHE A 142 7.26 -17.00 -9.91
C PHE A 142 6.58 -15.64 -9.78
N ASP A 143 5.38 -15.61 -9.18
CA ASP A 143 4.60 -14.38 -9.00
C ASP A 143 3.96 -14.35 -7.62
N VAL A 144 3.60 -13.13 -7.20
CA VAL A 144 2.94 -12.85 -5.93
C VAL A 144 1.69 -12.00 -6.14
N TYR A 145 0.66 -12.22 -5.31
CA TYR A 145 -0.59 -11.47 -5.36
C TYR A 145 -1.15 -11.23 -3.95
N SER A 146 -2.08 -10.28 -3.83
CA SER A 146 -2.76 -9.99 -2.56
C SER A 146 -3.81 -11.05 -2.25
N LEU A 147 -3.84 -11.53 -1.00
CA LEU A 147 -4.89 -12.43 -0.49
C LEU A 147 -6.20 -11.71 -0.15
N SER A 148 -6.27 -10.41 -0.36
CA SER A 148 -7.48 -9.63 -0.13
C SER A 148 -8.60 -10.03 -1.09
N GLN A 149 -9.79 -10.30 -0.54
CA GLN A 149 -11.02 -10.56 -1.32
C GLN A 149 -11.66 -9.28 -1.89
N GLY A 150 -11.00 -8.14 -1.71
CA GLY A 150 -11.50 -6.85 -2.15
C GLY A 150 -11.32 -6.59 -3.64
N VAL A 151 -12.00 -5.55 -4.11
CA VAL A 151 -11.96 -5.10 -5.51
C VAL A 151 -11.37 -3.69 -5.55
N GLY A 152 -10.49 -3.46 -6.49
CA GLY A 152 -9.86 -2.17 -6.72
C GLY A 152 -10.84 -1.08 -7.15
N LEU A 153 -10.38 0.17 -7.17
CA LEU A 153 -11.14 1.30 -7.73
C LEU A 153 -11.30 1.17 -9.25
N ASP A 154 -10.47 0.37 -9.90
CA ASP A 154 -10.55 0.01 -11.31
C ASP A 154 -11.52 -1.15 -11.61
N GLY A 155 -12.15 -1.72 -10.59
CA GLY A 155 -13.12 -2.81 -10.70
C GLY A 155 -12.50 -4.21 -10.76
N ARG A 156 -11.16 -4.37 -10.73
CA ARG A 156 -10.49 -5.66 -10.72
C ARG A 156 -10.23 -6.18 -9.30
N PRO A 157 -10.36 -7.49 -9.04
CA PRO A 157 -9.93 -8.09 -7.78
C PRO A 157 -8.45 -7.81 -7.49
N TYR A 158 -8.08 -7.60 -6.22
CA TYR A 158 -6.67 -7.40 -5.86
C TYR A 158 -5.79 -8.62 -6.13
N ALA A 159 -6.37 -9.81 -6.16
CA ALA A 159 -5.68 -11.04 -6.52
C ALA A 159 -5.21 -11.10 -8.00
N GLU A 160 -5.72 -10.20 -8.85
CA GLU A 160 -5.35 -10.11 -10.26
C GLU A 160 -4.35 -8.97 -10.57
N TRP A 161 -3.86 -8.30 -9.53
CA TRP A 161 -2.97 -7.13 -9.70
C TRP A 161 -1.48 -7.49 -9.89
#